data_7f186bc21a244de76b9b103aa6bb764c
#
_entry.id   7f186bc21a244de76b9b103aa6bb764c
#
_cell.length_a   1.000
_cell.length_b   1.000
_cell.length_c   1.000
_cell.angle_alpha   90.00
_cell.angle_beta   90.00
_cell.angle_gamma   90.00
#
_symmetry.space_group_name_H-M   'P 1'
#
loop_
_entity.id
_entity.type
_entity.pdbx_description
1 polymer ?
#
loop_
_entity_poly.entity_id
_entity_poly.type
_entity_poly.pdbx_seq_one_letter_code
_entity_poly.pdbx_strand_id
1 'polypeptide(L)'
;EICACLVGSEMCIRDRLYELEETHVKNRRFSNMYVRQQRGSVVNLYNITLHNGQTRNRTDLVLDGEGAESNLYGCVIADKEQRVDNNTLIDHRAEHCVSNQLYKYVMDERSVGAFAGRILVRQGAQHTISNERNANLCATKEARMYSQPMLEIYADDVKCSHGSTVGQLNEQALFYMQQRGISREEAQMLLKFAFAGEVIDAISLEALRDRLHHLVEKRFRGELSRCSGCKLCK
;
A
#
# COMPACT_ATOMS: atom_id res chain seq x y z
N GLU A 1 -11.49 17.27 -4.94
CA GLU A 1 -10.43 16.84 -5.86
C GLU A 1 -9.11 17.52 -5.47
N ILE A 2 -8.12 16.76 -5.06
CA ILE A 2 -6.75 17.26 -4.89
C ILE A 2 -5.97 16.68 -6.06
N CYS A 3 -5.66 17.49 -7.06
CA CYS A 3 -4.76 17.14 -8.13
C CYS A 3 -3.35 17.59 -7.72
N ALA A 4 -2.48 16.65 -7.33
CA ALA A 4 -1.06 16.93 -7.16
C ALA A 4 -0.34 16.59 -8.46
N CYS A 5 0.12 17.60 -9.18
CA CYS A 5 0.97 17.45 -10.35
C CYS A 5 2.40 17.77 -9.93
N LEU A 6 3.26 16.75 -9.80
CA LEU A 6 4.68 16.94 -9.59
C LEU A 6 5.36 17.03 -10.96
N VAL A 7 5.79 18.22 -11.33
CA VAL A 7 6.60 18.48 -12.53
C VAL A 7 8.00 18.87 -12.06
N GLY A 8 8.95 17.95 -12.21
CA GLY A 8 10.35 18.23 -11.92
C GLY A 8 11.15 18.38 -13.22
N SER A 9 11.92 19.44 -13.35
CA SER A 9 12.79 19.73 -14.49
C SER A 9 14.28 19.64 -14.18
N GLU A 10 14.67 19.13 -12.99
CA GLU A 10 16.07 19.10 -12.57
C GLU A 10 16.64 17.67 -12.54
N MET A 11 17.95 17.54 -12.82
CA MET A 11 18.66 16.26 -12.75
C MET A 11 18.70 15.74 -11.31
N CYS A 12 18.35 14.44 -11.12
CA CYS A 12 18.41 13.74 -9.84
C CYS A 12 17.36 14.19 -8.81
N ILE A 13 16.10 14.33 -9.20
CA ILE A 13 15.00 14.55 -8.26
C ILE A 13 14.67 13.24 -7.53
N ARG A 14 14.63 13.33 -6.22
CA ARG A 14 14.22 12.23 -5.35
C ARG A 14 13.04 12.66 -4.48
N ASP A 15 11.84 12.32 -4.94
CA ASP A 15 10.60 12.71 -4.29
C ASP A 15 10.08 11.62 -3.35
N ARG A 16 9.48 12.07 -2.24
CA ARG A 16 8.76 11.21 -1.32
C ARG A 16 7.41 11.81 -1.02
N LEU A 17 6.36 11.07 -1.35
CA LEU A 17 5.00 11.46 -1.06
C LEU A 17 4.37 10.48 -0.08
N TYR A 18 3.83 11.02 1.01
CA TYR A 18 3.13 10.27 2.05
C TYR A 18 1.66 10.67 2.05
N GLU A 19 0.80 9.72 1.74
CA GLU A 19 -0.64 9.88 1.79
C GLU A 19 -1.19 9.04 2.93
N LEU A 20 -1.72 9.70 3.95
CA LEU A 20 -2.34 9.06 5.11
C LEU A 20 -3.83 9.32 5.11
N GLU A 21 -4.63 8.27 5.13
CA GLU A 21 -6.07 8.35 5.23
C GLU A 21 -6.54 7.88 6.61
N GLU A 22 -7.13 8.83 7.34
CA GLU A 22 -7.85 8.62 8.59
C GLU A 22 -9.15 9.42 8.51
N THR A 23 -10.19 8.84 7.92
CA THR A 23 -11.46 9.52 7.65
C THR A 23 -12.62 8.80 8.33
N HIS A 24 -13.77 9.47 8.42
CA HIS A 24 -14.96 8.88 9.05
C HIS A 24 -15.54 7.74 8.21
N VAL A 25 -16.12 6.71 8.87
CA VAL A 25 -16.71 5.51 8.23
C VAL A 25 -17.84 5.79 7.23
N LYS A 26 -18.47 6.96 7.29
CA LYS A 26 -19.50 7.38 6.31
C LYS A 26 -18.93 8.07 5.09
N ASN A 27 -17.63 8.38 5.08
CA ASN A 27 -17.00 9.11 3.99
C ASN A 27 -16.77 8.18 2.79
N ARG A 28 -16.87 8.78 1.62
CA ARG A 28 -16.47 8.18 0.35
C ARG A 28 -15.37 9.04 -0.24
N ARG A 29 -14.23 8.43 -0.54
CA ARG A 29 -13.07 9.12 -1.09
C ARG A 29 -12.68 8.51 -2.43
N PHE A 30 -12.40 9.38 -3.39
CA PHE A 30 -11.76 9.03 -4.65
C PHE A 30 -10.48 9.84 -4.75
N SER A 31 -9.36 9.17 -4.98
CA SER A 31 -8.06 9.81 -5.20
C SER A 31 -7.51 9.34 -6.53
N ASN A 32 -7.04 10.27 -7.35
CA ASN A 32 -6.30 9.98 -8.56
C ASN A 32 -4.97 10.70 -8.48
N MET A 33 -3.90 9.93 -8.66
CA MET A 33 -2.54 10.43 -8.71
C MET A 33 -1.94 10.07 -10.05
N TYR A 34 -1.32 11.03 -10.71
CA TYR A 34 -0.59 10.82 -11.94
C TYR A 34 0.82 11.39 -11.78
N VAL A 35 1.83 10.55 -12.04
CA VAL A 35 3.24 10.96 -11.94
C VAL A 35 3.94 10.59 -13.24
N ARG A 36 4.69 11.55 -13.80
CA ARG A 36 5.56 11.33 -14.96
C ARG A 36 7.01 11.59 -14.56
N GLN A 37 7.83 10.55 -14.73
CA GLN A 37 9.22 10.57 -14.32
C GLN A 37 10.15 10.79 -15.51
N GLN A 38 11.09 11.71 -15.34
CA GLN A 38 12.14 11.98 -16.28
C GLN A 38 13.41 11.19 -15.94
N ARG A 39 14.44 11.34 -16.75
CA ARG A 39 15.72 10.63 -16.64
C ARG A 39 16.29 10.70 -15.22
N GLY A 40 16.65 9.55 -14.67
CA GLY A 40 17.33 9.41 -13.39
C GLY A 40 16.53 9.87 -12.15
N SER A 41 15.24 10.15 -12.30
CA SER A 41 14.39 10.53 -11.16
C SER A 41 14.02 9.33 -10.28
N VAL A 42 13.89 9.57 -8.98
CA VAL A 42 13.46 8.56 -8.00
C VAL A 42 12.20 9.03 -7.30
N VAL A 43 11.14 8.24 -7.35
CA VAL A 43 9.87 8.54 -6.69
C VAL A 43 9.52 7.44 -5.69
N ASN A 44 9.22 7.83 -4.45
CA ASN A 44 8.74 6.93 -3.41
C ASN A 44 7.36 7.39 -2.96
N LEU A 45 6.35 6.56 -3.17
CA LEU A 45 4.97 6.84 -2.80
C LEU A 45 4.53 5.90 -1.68
N TYR A 46 3.95 6.47 -0.63
CA TYR A 46 3.41 5.74 0.50
C TYR A 46 1.92 6.06 0.63
N ASN A 47 1.07 5.06 0.41
CA ASN A 47 -0.38 5.18 0.54
C ASN A 47 -0.83 4.34 1.74
N ILE A 48 -1.24 5.00 2.82
CA ILE A 48 -1.57 4.36 4.08
C ILE A 48 -3.00 4.68 4.46
N THR A 49 -3.87 3.67 4.46
CA THR A 49 -5.27 3.77 4.88
C THR A 49 -5.43 3.09 6.23
N LEU A 50 -5.56 3.88 7.30
CA LEU A 50 -5.76 3.39 8.66
C LEU A 50 -7.23 3.30 9.05
N HIS A 51 -8.04 4.24 8.58
CA HIS A 51 -9.47 4.29 8.86
C HIS A 51 -10.20 5.04 7.76
N ASN A 52 -11.30 4.47 7.28
CA ASN A 52 -12.09 5.05 6.18
C ASN A 52 -13.54 4.57 6.20
N GLY A 53 -14.31 4.99 5.21
CA GLY A 53 -15.59 4.37 4.86
C GLY A 53 -15.44 3.56 3.57
N GLN A 54 -15.49 4.25 2.43
CA GLN A 54 -15.26 3.67 1.11
C GLN A 54 -14.20 4.50 0.38
N THR A 55 -13.10 3.87 0.03
CA THR A 55 -11.96 4.55 -0.62
C THR A 55 -11.61 3.84 -1.91
N ARG A 56 -11.41 4.63 -2.96
CA ARG A 56 -10.80 4.18 -4.21
C ARG A 56 -9.65 5.10 -4.57
N ASN A 57 -8.46 4.51 -4.66
CA ASN A 57 -7.25 5.19 -5.07
C ASN A 57 -6.82 4.67 -6.43
N ARG A 58 -6.46 5.58 -7.32
CA ARG A 58 -5.80 5.27 -8.58
C ARG A 58 -4.46 5.99 -8.63
N THR A 59 -3.41 5.24 -8.93
CA THR A 59 -2.03 5.76 -9.02
C THR A 59 -1.43 5.32 -10.35
N ASP A 60 -1.23 6.27 -11.24
CA ASP A 60 -0.62 6.02 -12.54
C ASP A 60 0.79 6.64 -12.56
N LEU A 61 1.81 5.82 -12.76
CA LEU A 61 3.21 6.22 -12.88
C LEU A 61 3.70 5.95 -14.30
N VAL A 62 4.29 6.95 -14.92
CA VAL A 62 4.89 6.85 -16.23
C VAL A 62 6.40 7.11 -16.11
N LEU A 63 7.21 6.08 -16.36
CA LEU A 63 8.67 6.16 -16.38
C LEU A 63 9.09 6.48 -17.83
N ASP A 64 9.19 7.78 -18.14
CA ASP A 64 9.39 8.29 -19.47
C ASP A 64 10.86 8.65 -19.75
N GLY A 65 11.71 8.65 -18.72
CA GLY A 65 13.15 8.90 -18.82
C GLY A 65 13.98 7.71 -18.40
N GLU A 66 15.09 7.49 -19.07
CA GLU A 66 16.05 6.43 -18.81
C GLU A 66 16.52 6.42 -17.35
N GLY A 67 16.60 5.24 -16.72
CA GLY A 67 17.08 5.08 -15.36
C GLY A 67 16.14 5.65 -14.29
N ALA A 68 14.87 5.89 -14.60
CA ALA A 68 13.88 6.29 -13.60
C ALA A 68 13.57 5.14 -12.63
N GLU A 69 13.39 5.47 -11.35
CA GLU A 69 13.07 4.53 -10.29
C GLU A 69 11.76 4.91 -9.58
N SER A 70 10.86 3.94 -9.43
CA SER A 70 9.58 4.09 -8.72
C SER A 70 9.44 3.06 -7.62
N ASN A 71 9.14 3.52 -6.40
CA ASN A 71 8.85 2.64 -5.27
C ASN A 71 7.47 2.99 -4.69
N LEU A 72 6.52 2.05 -4.77
CA LEU A 72 5.16 2.20 -4.26
C LEU A 72 4.94 1.31 -3.05
N TYR A 73 4.50 1.92 -1.97
CA TYR A 73 4.20 1.23 -0.72
C TYR A 73 2.75 1.50 -0.31
N GLY A 74 1.96 0.45 -0.12
CA GLY A 74 0.59 0.56 0.33
C GLY A 74 0.34 -0.26 1.60
N CYS A 75 -0.27 0.36 2.60
CA CYS A 75 -0.73 -0.33 3.80
C CYS A 75 -2.20 0.00 4.04
N VAL A 76 -3.03 -1.02 4.10
CA VAL A 76 -4.47 -0.89 4.33
C VAL A 76 -4.86 -1.69 5.57
N ILE A 77 -5.53 -1.04 6.51
CA ILE A 77 -6.14 -1.67 7.67
C ILE A 77 -7.64 -1.35 7.64
N ALA A 78 -8.46 -2.35 7.42
CA ALA A 78 -9.90 -2.19 7.33
C ALA A 78 -10.66 -3.22 8.18
N ASP A 79 -11.72 -2.78 8.83
CA ASP A 79 -12.64 -3.59 9.62
C ASP A 79 -14.11 -3.23 9.30
N LYS A 80 -15.05 -3.81 10.04
CA LYS A 80 -16.49 -3.56 9.88
C LYS A 80 -16.96 -3.76 8.44
N GLU A 81 -17.48 -2.71 7.82
CA GLU A 81 -17.97 -2.70 6.43
C GLU A 81 -17.14 -1.78 5.53
N GLN A 82 -15.94 -1.45 5.96
CA GLN A 82 -15.04 -0.58 5.22
C GLN A 82 -14.63 -1.23 3.89
N ARG A 83 -14.42 -0.36 2.90
CA ARG A 83 -13.99 -0.81 1.56
C ARG A 83 -12.81 0.02 1.09
N VAL A 84 -11.77 -0.65 0.61
CA VAL A 84 -10.59 0.00 0.04
C VAL A 84 -10.20 -0.68 -1.26
N ASP A 85 -10.17 0.10 -2.32
CA ASP A 85 -9.78 -0.30 -3.67
C ASP A 85 -8.57 0.52 -4.10
N ASN A 86 -7.42 -0.13 -4.30
CA ASN A 86 -6.22 0.49 -4.86
C ASN A 86 -5.98 -0.07 -6.26
N ASN A 87 -5.89 0.83 -7.22
CA ASN A 87 -5.57 0.52 -8.60
C ASN A 87 -4.28 1.23 -8.99
N THR A 88 -3.26 0.49 -9.42
CA THR A 88 -1.97 1.05 -9.83
C THR A 88 -1.66 0.70 -11.27
N LEU A 89 -1.06 1.65 -11.99
CA LEU A 89 -0.47 1.45 -13.29
C LEU A 89 0.97 1.95 -13.25
N ILE A 90 1.92 1.11 -13.62
CA ILE A 90 3.30 1.52 -13.87
C ILE A 90 3.61 1.29 -15.35
N ASP A 91 3.77 2.37 -16.11
CA ASP A 91 4.05 2.35 -17.55
C ASP A 91 5.54 2.67 -17.80
N HIS A 92 6.32 1.62 -18.04
CA HIS A 92 7.73 1.71 -18.40
C HIS A 92 7.86 2.02 -19.89
N ARG A 93 8.40 3.20 -20.22
CA ARG A 93 8.58 3.68 -21.61
C ARG A 93 10.03 3.80 -22.02
N ALA A 94 10.93 3.98 -21.04
CA ALA A 94 12.35 4.16 -21.25
C ALA A 94 13.16 2.98 -20.70
N GLU A 95 14.40 2.86 -21.17
CA GLU A 95 15.32 1.80 -20.78
C GLU A 95 15.86 1.94 -19.36
N HIS A 96 16.37 0.85 -18.79
CA HIS A 96 17.04 0.80 -17.49
C HIS A 96 16.19 1.31 -16.32
N CYS A 97 14.88 1.30 -16.44
CA CYS A 97 13.97 1.73 -15.39
C CYS A 97 13.75 0.63 -14.33
N VAL A 98 13.54 1.05 -13.10
CA VAL A 98 13.27 0.15 -11.97
C VAL A 98 11.94 0.51 -11.32
N SER A 99 11.11 -0.50 -11.02
CA SER A 99 9.92 -0.29 -10.21
C SER A 99 9.71 -1.39 -9.18
N ASN A 100 9.33 -0.97 -7.98
CA ASN A 100 8.95 -1.87 -6.89
C ASN A 100 7.59 -1.49 -6.33
N GLN A 101 6.71 -2.45 -6.17
CA GLN A 101 5.44 -2.28 -5.49
C GLN A 101 5.33 -3.25 -4.31
N LEU A 102 4.93 -2.73 -3.16
CA LEU A 102 4.57 -3.52 -1.99
C LEU A 102 3.25 -3.01 -1.43
N TYR A 103 2.18 -3.78 -1.61
CA TYR A 103 0.89 -3.50 -1.02
C TYR A 103 0.51 -4.58 -0.01
N LYS A 104 0.15 -4.14 1.20
CA LYS A 104 -0.29 -5.03 2.28
C LYS A 104 -1.65 -4.62 2.81
N TYR A 105 -2.54 -5.60 2.92
CA TYR A 105 -3.89 -5.41 3.46
C TYR A 105 -4.09 -6.27 4.70
N VAL A 106 -4.58 -5.65 5.77
CA VAL A 106 -5.11 -6.34 6.94
C VAL A 106 -6.62 -6.11 6.97
N MET A 107 -7.36 -7.16 6.63
CA MET A 107 -8.81 -7.14 6.49
C MET A 107 -9.45 -7.90 7.64
N ASP A 108 -10.37 -7.27 8.32
CA ASP A 108 -11.07 -7.85 9.47
C ASP A 108 -12.60 -7.71 9.31
N GLU A 109 -13.35 -8.46 10.12
CA GLU A 109 -14.81 -8.50 10.12
C GLU A 109 -15.40 -8.67 8.71
N ARG A 110 -16.25 -7.76 8.21
CA ARG A 110 -16.88 -7.81 6.88
C ARG A 110 -16.30 -6.81 5.89
N SER A 111 -15.06 -6.39 6.12
CA SER A 111 -14.39 -5.45 5.25
C SER A 111 -14.07 -6.06 3.87
N VAL A 112 -13.96 -5.20 2.87
CA VAL A 112 -13.68 -5.60 1.49
C VAL A 112 -12.49 -4.81 0.97
N GLY A 113 -11.43 -5.52 0.60
CA GLY A 113 -10.25 -4.99 -0.08
C GLY A 113 -10.23 -5.38 -1.55
N ALA A 114 -9.73 -4.49 -2.38
CA ALA A 114 -9.40 -4.77 -3.76
C ALA A 114 -8.04 -4.16 -4.11
N PHE A 115 -7.25 -4.91 -4.84
CA PHE A 115 -5.98 -4.45 -5.41
C PHE A 115 -5.90 -4.87 -6.87
N ALA A 116 -5.67 -3.93 -7.75
CA ALA A 116 -5.38 -4.18 -9.14
C ALA A 116 -4.09 -3.45 -9.51
N GLY A 117 -3.00 -4.22 -9.68
CA GLY A 117 -1.69 -3.72 -10.09
C GLY A 117 -1.42 -4.08 -11.53
N ARG A 118 -1.08 -3.09 -12.35
CA ARG A 118 -0.72 -3.31 -13.75
C ARG A 118 0.68 -2.75 -14.01
N ILE A 119 1.58 -3.61 -14.44
CA ILE A 119 2.89 -3.23 -14.93
C ILE A 119 2.87 -3.38 -16.45
N LEU A 120 3.11 -2.27 -17.15
CA LEU A 120 3.18 -2.21 -18.60
C LEU A 120 4.61 -1.86 -19.01
N VAL A 121 5.27 -2.77 -19.71
CA VAL A 121 6.64 -2.56 -20.24
C VAL A 121 6.55 -2.44 -21.76
N ARG A 122 6.82 -1.24 -22.26
CA ARG A 122 6.78 -0.94 -23.70
C ARG A 122 7.94 -1.58 -24.44
N GLN A 123 7.81 -1.78 -25.73
CA GLN A 123 8.82 -2.44 -26.58
C GLN A 123 10.22 -1.80 -26.46
N GLY A 124 10.31 -0.47 -26.33
CA GLY A 124 11.57 0.25 -26.13
C GLY A 124 12.11 0.26 -24.71
N ALA A 125 11.39 -0.27 -23.72
CA ALA A 125 11.79 -0.23 -22.31
C ALA A 125 12.66 -1.43 -21.93
N GLN A 126 13.79 -1.60 -22.64
CA GLN A 126 14.73 -2.69 -22.38
C GLN A 126 15.45 -2.52 -21.04
N HIS A 127 15.96 -3.61 -20.49
CA HIS A 127 16.67 -3.67 -19.21
C HIS A 127 15.82 -3.20 -18.01
N THR A 128 14.49 -3.23 -18.15
CA THR A 128 13.56 -2.93 -17.07
C THR A 128 13.63 -4.00 -15.98
N ILE A 129 13.66 -3.56 -14.71
CA ILE A 129 13.50 -4.42 -13.54
C ILE A 129 12.24 -3.99 -12.81
N SER A 130 11.25 -4.89 -12.71
CA SER A 130 9.99 -4.58 -12.05
C SER A 130 9.54 -5.70 -11.13
N ASN A 131 9.17 -5.34 -9.90
CA ASN A 131 8.67 -6.30 -8.92
C ASN A 131 7.39 -5.77 -8.27
N GLU A 132 6.32 -6.57 -8.32
CA GLU A 132 5.06 -6.27 -7.66
C GLU A 132 4.74 -7.35 -6.62
N ARG A 133 4.54 -6.95 -5.37
CA ARG A 133 4.14 -7.84 -4.31
C ARG A 133 2.88 -7.30 -3.62
N ASN A 134 1.82 -8.11 -3.63
CA ASN A 134 0.61 -7.85 -2.88
C ASN A 134 0.38 -8.97 -1.86
N ALA A 135 0.46 -8.65 -0.58
CA ALA A 135 0.25 -9.60 0.50
C ALA A 135 -0.97 -9.20 1.33
N ASN A 136 -1.88 -10.11 1.53
CA ASN A 136 -3.18 -9.83 2.13
C ASN A 136 -3.46 -10.79 3.27
N LEU A 137 -3.83 -10.25 4.42
CA LEU A 137 -4.20 -10.97 5.62
C LEU A 137 -5.69 -10.77 5.89
N CYS A 138 -6.50 -11.82 5.74
CA CYS A 138 -7.90 -11.85 6.15
C CYS A 138 -7.98 -12.44 7.56
N ALA A 139 -8.23 -11.59 8.55
CA ALA A 139 -8.25 -12.00 9.96
C ALA A 139 -9.53 -12.76 10.35
N THR A 140 -10.62 -12.54 9.59
CA THR A 140 -11.91 -13.22 9.75
C THR A 140 -12.33 -13.91 8.45
N LYS A 141 -13.29 -14.83 8.55
CA LYS A 141 -13.83 -15.56 7.37
C LYS A 141 -14.73 -14.69 6.50
N GLU A 142 -15.31 -13.67 7.06
CA GLU A 142 -16.23 -12.74 6.39
C GLU A 142 -15.48 -11.63 5.62
N ALA A 143 -14.22 -11.36 6.00
CA ALA A 143 -13.36 -10.44 5.27
C ALA A 143 -13.08 -10.94 3.85
N ARG A 144 -13.11 -10.03 2.89
CA ARG A 144 -12.90 -10.37 1.47
C ARG A 144 -11.78 -9.57 0.88
N MET A 145 -10.93 -10.23 0.11
CA MET A 145 -9.87 -9.59 -0.66
C MET A 145 -9.87 -10.06 -2.10
N TYR A 146 -9.88 -9.10 -3.01
CA TYR A 146 -9.75 -9.31 -4.44
C TYR A 146 -8.41 -8.77 -4.89
N SER A 147 -7.55 -9.62 -5.43
CA SER A 147 -6.22 -9.22 -5.89
C SER A 147 -6.03 -9.64 -7.34
N GLN A 148 -5.64 -8.67 -8.17
CA GLN A 148 -5.45 -8.86 -9.60
C GLN A 148 -4.15 -8.18 -10.06
N PRO A 149 -2.98 -8.80 -9.85
CA PRO A 149 -1.74 -8.32 -10.44
C PRO A 149 -1.71 -8.69 -11.94
N MET A 150 -1.22 -7.77 -12.78
CA MET A 150 -1.13 -7.94 -14.24
C MET A 150 0.22 -7.49 -14.76
N LEU A 151 0.84 -8.31 -15.62
CA LEU A 151 2.03 -7.96 -16.37
C LEU A 151 1.72 -7.93 -17.87
N GLU A 152 2.04 -6.81 -18.52
CA GLU A 152 2.01 -6.66 -19.97
C GLU A 152 3.40 -6.26 -20.44
N ILE A 153 4.12 -7.21 -21.03
CA ILE A 153 5.53 -7.05 -21.38
C ILE A 153 5.70 -7.16 -22.89
N TYR A 154 6.23 -6.10 -23.50
CA TYR A 154 6.50 -6.02 -24.92
C TYR A 154 7.99 -5.87 -25.26
N ALA A 155 8.88 -5.85 -24.22
CA ALA A 155 10.32 -5.83 -24.36
C ALA A 155 10.92 -7.22 -24.10
N ASP A 156 12.06 -7.51 -24.70
CA ASP A 156 12.66 -8.86 -24.67
C ASP A 156 13.65 -9.06 -23.50
N ASP A 157 14.46 -8.04 -23.19
CA ASP A 157 15.48 -8.12 -22.14
C ASP A 157 15.03 -7.37 -20.88
N VAL A 158 14.20 -8.04 -20.06
CA VAL A 158 13.65 -7.48 -18.84
C VAL A 158 13.57 -8.52 -17.72
N LYS A 159 13.51 -8.03 -16.47
CA LYS A 159 13.29 -8.87 -15.28
C LYS A 159 12.05 -8.36 -14.54
N CYS A 160 10.91 -8.95 -14.83
CA CYS A 160 9.64 -8.56 -14.25
C CYS A 160 9.04 -9.74 -13.48
N SER A 161 8.54 -9.45 -12.28
CA SER A 161 7.87 -10.43 -11.43
C SER A 161 6.69 -9.82 -10.73
N HIS A 162 5.69 -10.64 -10.47
CA HIS A 162 4.59 -10.30 -9.57
C HIS A 162 4.27 -11.46 -8.63
N GLY A 163 3.75 -11.13 -7.45
CA GLY A 163 3.27 -12.11 -6.50
C GLY A 163 2.09 -11.58 -5.71
N SER A 164 1.07 -12.41 -5.56
CA SER A 164 -0.06 -12.08 -4.70
C SER A 164 -0.37 -13.25 -3.77
N THR A 165 -0.64 -12.92 -2.51
CA THR A 165 -1.05 -13.89 -1.51
C THR A 165 -2.28 -13.38 -0.76
N VAL A 166 -3.22 -14.29 -0.49
CA VAL A 166 -4.32 -14.05 0.44
C VAL A 166 -4.28 -15.16 1.48
N GLY A 167 -4.00 -14.80 2.72
CA GLY A 167 -3.84 -15.74 3.82
C GLY A 167 -4.65 -15.36 5.04
N GLN A 168 -4.63 -16.26 6.01
CA GLN A 168 -5.18 -16.06 7.35
C GLN A 168 -4.05 -15.96 8.37
N LEU A 169 -4.39 -15.61 9.62
CA LEU A 169 -3.44 -15.63 10.72
C LEU A 169 -2.88 -17.06 10.91
N ASN A 170 -1.57 -17.13 11.12
CA ASN A 170 -0.90 -18.42 11.34
C ASN A 170 -1.28 -19.00 12.70
N GLU A 171 -2.10 -20.05 12.70
CA GLU A 171 -2.57 -20.70 13.93
C GLU A 171 -1.44 -21.34 14.74
N GLN A 172 -0.36 -21.79 14.11
CA GLN A 172 0.81 -22.31 14.82
C GLN A 172 1.54 -21.20 15.58
N ALA A 173 1.68 -20.02 14.96
CA ALA A 173 2.25 -18.86 15.62
C ALA A 173 1.37 -18.38 16.78
N LEU A 174 0.05 -18.33 16.57
CA LEU A 174 -0.90 -18.02 17.65
C LEU A 174 -0.80 -19.00 18.81
N PHE A 175 -0.80 -20.31 18.51
CA PHE A 175 -0.64 -21.34 19.53
C PHE A 175 0.67 -21.18 20.31
N TYR A 176 1.79 -20.96 19.61
CA TYR A 176 3.08 -20.76 20.25
C TYR A 176 3.09 -19.55 21.20
N MET A 177 2.48 -18.44 20.81
CA MET A 177 2.37 -17.25 21.64
C MET A 177 1.50 -17.48 22.87
N GLN A 178 0.38 -18.22 22.72
CA GLN A 178 -0.49 -18.60 23.83
C GLN A 178 0.23 -19.50 24.84
N GLN A 179 1.09 -20.43 24.40
CA GLN A 179 1.92 -21.25 25.29
C GLN A 179 2.92 -20.43 26.12
N ARG A 180 3.22 -19.20 25.68
CA ARG A 180 4.06 -18.23 26.40
C ARG A 180 3.26 -17.27 27.28
N GLY A 181 1.95 -17.51 27.46
CA GLY A 181 1.08 -16.71 28.33
C GLY A 181 0.50 -15.45 27.67
N ILE A 182 0.66 -15.27 26.36
CA ILE A 182 0.05 -14.16 25.61
C ILE A 182 -1.40 -14.56 25.29
N SER A 183 -2.37 -13.66 25.56
CA SER A 183 -3.77 -13.94 25.21
C SER A 183 -3.92 -14.09 23.69
N ARG A 184 -4.99 -14.76 23.25
CA ARG A 184 -5.25 -14.94 21.82
C ARG A 184 -5.45 -13.61 21.12
N GLU A 185 -6.14 -12.69 21.75
CA GLU A 185 -6.42 -11.33 21.23
C GLU A 185 -5.13 -10.53 21.04
N GLU A 186 -4.26 -10.55 22.06
CA GLU A 186 -2.97 -9.86 22.00
C GLU A 186 -2.04 -10.50 20.94
N ALA A 187 -2.03 -11.82 20.85
CA ALA A 187 -1.25 -12.54 19.83
C ALA A 187 -1.71 -12.20 18.40
N GLN A 188 -3.02 -12.13 18.18
CA GLN A 188 -3.59 -11.71 16.89
C GLN A 188 -3.21 -10.27 16.55
N MET A 189 -3.30 -9.37 17.52
CA MET A 189 -2.90 -7.97 17.36
C MET A 189 -1.41 -7.86 16.97
N LEU A 190 -0.53 -8.54 17.67
CA LEU A 190 0.91 -8.54 17.41
C LEU A 190 1.24 -9.06 16.01
N LEU A 191 0.58 -10.14 15.56
CA LEU A 191 0.78 -10.68 14.21
C LEU A 191 0.28 -9.72 13.12
N LYS A 192 -0.87 -9.06 13.32
CA LYS A 192 -1.38 -8.04 12.41
C LYS A 192 -0.44 -6.83 12.34
N PHE A 193 0.07 -6.40 13.51
CA PHE A 193 1.02 -5.30 13.62
C PHE A 193 2.33 -5.60 12.89
N ALA A 194 2.92 -6.76 13.12
CA ALA A 194 4.14 -7.20 12.45
C ALA A 194 3.94 -7.31 10.93
N PHE A 195 2.77 -7.77 10.49
CA PHE A 195 2.45 -7.87 9.07
C PHE A 195 2.37 -6.49 8.40
N ALA A 196 1.70 -5.51 9.03
CA ALA A 196 1.59 -4.14 8.53
C ALA A 196 2.94 -3.39 8.61
N GLY A 197 3.77 -3.71 9.59
CA GLY A 197 5.04 -3.06 9.90
C GLY A 197 6.01 -3.00 8.73
N GLU A 198 6.06 -4.03 7.88
CA GLU A 198 6.99 -4.08 6.74
C GLU A 198 6.85 -2.88 5.78
N VAL A 199 5.64 -2.37 5.58
CA VAL A 199 5.41 -1.16 4.76
C VAL A 199 5.83 0.10 5.52
N ILE A 200 5.54 0.16 6.81
CA ILE A 200 5.83 1.32 7.65
C ILE A 200 7.34 1.46 7.84
N ASP A 201 8.04 0.35 8.01
CA ASP A 201 9.50 0.31 8.18
C ASP A 201 10.26 0.79 6.92
N ALA A 202 9.63 0.73 5.75
CA ALA A 202 10.19 1.30 4.52
C ALA A 202 10.19 2.84 4.51
N ILE A 203 9.51 3.50 5.45
CA ILE A 203 9.48 4.95 5.58
C ILE A 203 10.80 5.45 6.17
N SER A 204 11.51 6.26 5.41
CA SER A 204 12.82 6.79 5.80
C SER A 204 12.76 7.93 6.81
N LEU A 205 11.62 8.62 6.93
CA LEU A 205 11.41 9.70 7.89
C LEU A 205 11.05 9.12 9.26
N GLU A 206 12.02 9.06 10.16
CA GLU A 206 11.91 8.39 11.47
C GLU A 206 10.71 8.86 12.29
N ALA A 207 10.56 10.18 12.46
CA ALA A 207 9.45 10.74 13.23
C ALA A 207 8.06 10.36 12.66
N LEU A 208 7.93 10.24 11.34
CA LEU A 208 6.71 9.78 10.68
C LEU A 208 6.51 8.28 10.87
N ARG A 209 7.57 7.49 10.72
CA ARG A 209 7.53 6.04 10.93
C ARG A 209 7.08 5.69 12.34
N ASP A 210 7.68 6.32 13.37
CA ASP A 210 7.33 6.08 14.76
C ASP A 210 5.89 6.48 15.07
N ARG A 211 5.44 7.62 14.52
CA ARG A 211 4.05 8.04 14.66
C ARG A 211 3.09 7.07 13.99
N LEU A 212 3.43 6.53 12.81
CA LEU A 212 2.59 5.55 12.12
C LEU A 212 2.52 4.22 12.86
N HIS A 213 3.62 3.73 13.43
CA HIS A 213 3.62 2.57 14.30
C HIS A 213 2.64 2.75 15.48
N HIS A 214 2.70 3.90 16.14
CA HIS A 214 1.78 4.22 17.23
C HIS A 214 0.31 4.30 16.78
N LEU A 215 0.04 4.89 15.62
CA LEU A 215 -1.31 4.96 15.05
C LEU A 215 -1.85 3.58 14.68
N VAL A 216 -1.02 2.72 14.09
CA VAL A 216 -1.39 1.33 13.76
C VAL A 216 -1.66 0.51 15.01
N GLU A 217 -0.84 0.66 16.05
CA GLU A 217 -1.10 0.01 17.34
C GLU A 217 -2.45 0.45 17.91
N LYS A 218 -2.72 1.75 17.98
CA LYS A 218 -4.01 2.30 18.41
C LYS A 218 -5.17 1.76 17.56
N ARG A 219 -4.95 1.66 16.25
CA ARG A 219 -5.96 1.15 15.33
C ARG A 219 -6.35 -0.30 15.66
N PHE A 220 -5.36 -1.16 15.90
CA PHE A 220 -5.61 -2.56 16.26
C PHE A 220 -6.17 -2.74 17.68
N ARG A 221 -5.91 -1.80 18.59
CA ARG A 221 -6.55 -1.75 19.92
C ARG A 221 -7.97 -1.17 19.90
N GLY A 222 -8.46 -0.73 18.73
CA GLY A 222 -9.79 -0.12 18.57
C GLY A 222 -9.91 1.30 19.13
N GLU A 223 -8.79 1.97 19.39
CA GLU A 223 -8.76 3.30 19.97
C GLU A 223 -8.97 4.42 18.95
N LEU A 224 -8.60 4.24 17.68
CA LEU A 224 -8.82 5.22 16.60
C LEU A 224 -10.30 5.38 16.21
N SER A 225 -11.13 4.38 16.47
CA SER A 225 -12.58 4.45 16.17
C SER A 225 -13.37 5.29 17.18
N ARG A 226 -12.74 5.72 18.27
CA ARG A 226 -13.35 6.55 19.31
C ARG A 226 -13.03 8.01 19.05
N CYS A 227 -13.80 8.66 18.21
CA CYS A 227 -13.83 10.12 18.10
C CYS A 227 -14.49 10.74 19.35
N SER A 228 -13.95 10.44 20.53
CA SER A 228 -14.39 11.04 21.79
C SER A 228 -13.71 12.40 21.96
N GLY A 229 -14.35 13.47 21.45
CA GLY A 229 -13.91 14.83 21.67
C GLY A 229 -13.69 15.71 20.44
N CYS A 230 -13.88 15.22 19.24
CA CYS A 230 -13.80 16.04 18.04
C CYS A 230 -15.05 16.93 17.91
N LYS A 231 -14.88 18.26 18.05
CA LYS A 231 -15.95 19.24 17.87
C LYS A 231 -16.49 19.33 16.44
N LEU A 232 -15.83 18.68 15.47
CA LEU A 232 -16.23 18.64 14.05
C LEU A 232 -17.17 17.47 13.70
N CYS A 233 -17.40 16.55 14.61
CA CYS A 233 -18.28 15.38 14.41
C CYS A 233 -19.60 15.47 15.16
N LYS A 234 -19.97 16.68 15.64
CA LYS A 234 -21.30 16.93 16.22
C LYS A 234 -22.24 17.49 15.17
#